data_c64cbbe91fc3fa00914e4c28fdedd97f
#
_entry.id   c64cbbe91fc3fa00914e4c28fdedd97f
#
_cell.length_a   1.000
_cell.length_b   1.000
_cell.length_c   1.000
_cell.angle_alpha   90.00
_cell.angle_beta   90.00
_cell.angle_gamma   90.00
#
_symmetry.space_group_name_H-M   'P 1'
#
loop_
_entity.id
_entity.type
_entity.pdbx_description
1 polymer ?
#
loop_
_entity_poly.entity_id
_entity_poly.type
_entity_poly.pdbx_seq_one_letter_code
_entity_poly.pdbx_strand_id
1 'polypeptide(L)'
;MNLTDYLLDTFNYNDQTNKKLLDKINLIDDKNECIKLFSHLINSQYKWMARIIQDPKAKEMSWWEPVYNFVELNCEWTKSLQPWITYITASTDEELSSEVTFIGFDDGLWAATPKDIALQLNYHSIHHRAQMQTIIRQQGIEPDFIDYIGTKYRKLS
;
A
#
# COMPACT_ATOMS: atom_id res chain seq x y z
N MET A 1 13.53 17.14 -7.77
CA MET A 1 12.34 16.43 -7.26
C MET A 1 12.26 16.73 -5.77
N ASN A 2 11.19 17.37 -5.31
CA ASN A 2 10.94 17.61 -3.89
C ASN A 2 10.41 16.33 -3.21
N LEU A 3 10.25 16.34 -1.89
CA LEU A 3 9.80 15.17 -1.13
C LEU A 3 8.38 14.74 -1.53
N THR A 4 7.47 15.72 -1.71
CA THR A 4 6.09 15.47 -2.14
C THR A 4 6.04 14.73 -3.49
N ASP A 5 6.77 15.23 -4.50
CA ASP A 5 6.82 14.59 -5.82
C ASP A 5 7.37 13.16 -5.74
N TYR A 6 8.41 12.97 -4.92
CA TYR A 6 9.01 11.64 -4.73
C TYR A 6 8.02 10.66 -4.11
N LEU A 7 7.32 11.06 -3.06
CA LEU A 7 6.31 10.19 -2.42
C LEU A 7 5.14 9.90 -3.35
N LEU A 8 4.63 10.91 -4.06
CA LEU A 8 3.54 10.71 -5.04
C LEU A 8 3.95 9.76 -6.16
N ASP A 9 5.20 9.82 -6.63
CA ASP A 9 5.72 8.90 -7.63
C ASP A 9 5.74 7.45 -7.11
N THR A 10 6.16 7.23 -5.86
CA THR A 10 6.14 5.89 -5.24
C THR A 10 4.71 5.36 -5.05
N PHE A 11 3.77 6.21 -4.67
CA PHE A 11 2.35 5.83 -4.56
C PHE A 11 1.73 5.51 -5.92
N ASN A 12 2.05 6.28 -6.96
CA ASN A 12 1.59 6.00 -8.32
C ASN A 12 2.13 4.66 -8.85
N TYR A 13 3.41 4.38 -8.62
CA TYR A 13 3.98 3.06 -8.93
C TYR A 13 3.23 1.95 -8.18
N ASN A 14 3.00 2.12 -6.89
CA ASN A 14 2.31 1.15 -6.05
C ASN A 14 0.87 0.90 -6.53
N ASP A 15 0.14 1.95 -6.89
CA ASP A 15 -1.22 1.86 -7.44
C ASP A 15 -1.25 1.06 -8.74
N GLN A 16 -0.43 1.45 -9.71
CA GLN A 16 -0.39 0.81 -11.02
C GLN A 16 -0.01 -0.67 -10.93
N THR A 17 0.99 -1.01 -10.11
CA THR A 17 1.44 -2.39 -9.98
C THR A 17 0.45 -3.27 -9.22
N ASN A 18 -0.22 -2.75 -8.20
CA ASN A 18 -1.25 -3.49 -7.48
C ASN A 18 -2.49 -3.74 -8.35
N LYS A 19 -2.89 -2.78 -9.18
CA LYS A 19 -4.00 -2.99 -10.14
C LYS A 19 -3.66 -4.07 -11.18
N LYS A 20 -2.45 -4.08 -11.74
CA LYS A 20 -1.99 -5.16 -12.62
C LYS A 20 -1.96 -6.52 -11.91
N LEU A 21 -1.57 -6.53 -10.65
CA LEU A 21 -1.57 -7.76 -9.86
C LEU A 21 -2.98 -8.33 -9.68
N LEU A 22 -4.00 -7.48 -9.45
CA LEU A 22 -5.40 -7.92 -9.37
C LEU A 22 -5.86 -8.59 -10.67
N ASP A 23 -5.44 -8.09 -11.84
CA ASP A 23 -5.75 -8.73 -13.12
C ASP A 23 -5.18 -10.16 -13.20
N LYS A 24 -3.98 -10.39 -12.69
CA LYS A 24 -3.37 -11.73 -12.63
C LYS A 24 -4.00 -12.63 -11.58
N ILE A 25 -4.35 -12.10 -10.40
CA ILE A 25 -5.08 -12.82 -9.37
C ILE A 25 -6.45 -13.30 -9.91
N ASN A 26 -7.07 -12.53 -10.80
CA ASN A 26 -8.34 -12.93 -11.41
C ASN A 26 -8.23 -14.23 -12.23
N LEU A 27 -7.05 -14.56 -12.74
CA LEU A 27 -6.81 -15.71 -13.61
C LEU A 27 -6.50 -17.01 -12.85
N ILE A 28 -6.16 -16.97 -11.58
CA ILE A 28 -5.88 -18.16 -10.77
C ILE A 28 -7.15 -18.77 -10.18
N ASP A 29 -7.14 -20.06 -9.92
CA ASP A 29 -8.28 -20.77 -9.37
C ASP A 29 -8.48 -20.49 -7.88
N ASP A 30 -7.45 -20.69 -7.06
CA ASP A 30 -7.48 -20.39 -5.62
C ASP A 30 -6.91 -19.00 -5.34
N LYS A 31 -7.80 -18.08 -5.04
CA LYS A 31 -7.49 -16.66 -4.76
C LYS A 31 -7.39 -16.34 -3.26
N ASN A 32 -7.71 -17.28 -2.38
CA ASN A 32 -7.98 -16.98 -0.96
C ASN A 32 -6.81 -16.27 -0.26
N GLU A 33 -5.58 -16.79 -0.40
CA GLU A 33 -4.43 -16.15 0.24
C GLU A 33 -4.06 -14.80 -0.40
N CYS A 34 -4.20 -14.68 -1.72
CA CYS A 34 -4.00 -13.40 -2.40
C CYS A 34 -5.01 -12.34 -1.94
N ILE A 35 -6.28 -12.71 -1.80
CA ILE A 35 -7.34 -11.83 -1.29
C ILE A 35 -7.01 -11.35 0.12
N LYS A 36 -6.57 -12.26 0.99
CA LYS A 36 -6.19 -11.94 2.37
C LYS A 36 -5.00 -10.99 2.43
N LEU A 37 -3.94 -11.26 1.67
CA LEU A 37 -2.76 -10.40 1.59
C LEU A 37 -3.09 -9.02 1.01
N PHE A 38 -3.91 -8.97 -0.03
CA PHE A 38 -4.32 -7.70 -0.63
C PHE A 38 -5.23 -6.88 0.31
N SER A 39 -6.15 -7.54 1.02
CA SER A 39 -6.96 -6.91 2.06
C SER A 39 -6.10 -6.34 3.19
N HIS A 40 -5.04 -7.06 3.58
CA HIS A 40 -4.08 -6.57 4.57
C HIS A 40 -3.37 -5.30 4.11
N LEU A 41 -3.01 -5.18 2.82
CA LEU A 41 -2.45 -3.94 2.28
C LEU A 41 -3.44 -2.77 2.36
N ILE A 42 -4.70 -2.99 2.02
CA ILE A 42 -5.78 -1.99 2.14
C ILE A 42 -5.95 -1.54 3.60
N ASN A 43 -6.06 -2.50 4.51
CA ASN A 43 -6.23 -2.22 5.95
C ASN A 43 -5.03 -1.47 6.53
N SER A 44 -3.82 -1.76 6.04
CA SER A 44 -2.60 -1.06 6.42
C SER A 44 -2.63 0.42 6.03
N GLN A 45 -3.12 0.74 4.84
CA GLN A 45 -3.29 2.13 4.40
C GLN A 45 -4.30 2.87 5.30
N TYR A 46 -5.44 2.28 5.57
CA TYR A 46 -6.45 2.88 6.45
C TYR A 46 -5.94 3.09 7.87
N LYS A 47 -5.33 2.07 8.48
CA LYS A 47 -4.86 2.15 9.86
C LYS A 47 -3.73 3.16 10.02
N TRP A 48 -2.78 3.21 9.10
CA TRP A 48 -1.70 4.20 9.15
C TRP A 48 -2.22 5.63 8.92
N MET A 49 -3.19 5.83 8.02
CA MET A 49 -3.82 7.14 7.86
C MET A 49 -4.56 7.57 9.11
N ALA A 50 -5.33 6.66 9.74
CA ALA A 50 -6.02 6.92 11.00
C ALA A 50 -5.05 7.36 12.12
N ARG A 51 -3.84 6.76 12.17
CA ARG A 51 -2.79 7.18 13.12
C ARG A 51 -2.26 8.59 12.83
N ILE A 52 -2.06 8.92 11.55
CA ILE A 52 -1.58 10.26 11.15
C ILE A 52 -2.59 11.35 11.53
N ILE A 53 -3.88 11.12 11.25
CA ILE A 53 -4.93 12.09 11.54
C ILE A 53 -5.42 12.04 13.00
N GLN A 54 -4.77 11.23 13.84
CA GLN A 54 -5.12 11.07 15.27
C GLN A 54 -6.55 10.58 15.50
N ASP A 55 -7.08 9.72 14.63
CA ASP A 55 -8.38 9.09 14.82
C ASP A 55 -8.35 8.22 16.10
N PRO A 56 -9.23 8.44 17.07
CA PRO A 56 -9.26 7.65 18.31
C PRO A 56 -9.54 6.16 18.08
N LYS A 57 -10.12 5.79 16.93
CA LYS A 57 -10.37 4.40 16.55
C LYS A 57 -9.14 3.68 15.99
N ALA A 58 -8.06 4.40 15.67
CA ALA A 58 -6.86 3.83 15.04
C ALA A 58 -6.31 2.63 15.83
N LYS A 59 -6.35 2.67 17.17
CA LYS A 59 -5.88 1.57 18.02
C LYS A 59 -6.64 0.27 17.78
N GLU A 60 -7.97 0.36 17.62
CA GLU A 60 -8.88 -0.79 17.49
C GLU A 60 -8.91 -1.38 16.07
N MET A 61 -8.43 -0.64 15.07
CA MET A 61 -8.41 -1.12 13.69
C MET A 61 -7.50 -2.35 13.54
N SER A 62 -8.00 -3.38 12.88
CA SER A 62 -7.23 -4.57 12.56
C SER A 62 -6.29 -4.33 11.37
N TRP A 63 -5.15 -5.01 11.35
CA TRP A 63 -4.28 -5.11 10.18
C TRP A 63 -4.80 -6.10 9.15
N TRP A 64 -5.57 -7.12 9.59
CA TRP A 64 -5.96 -8.27 8.79
C TRP A 64 -7.45 -8.34 8.48
N GLU A 65 -8.26 -7.57 9.18
CA GLU A 65 -9.70 -7.52 9.00
C GLU A 65 -10.19 -6.10 8.68
N PRO A 66 -11.23 -5.95 7.83
CA PRO A 66 -11.96 -7.03 7.17
C PRO A 66 -11.15 -7.67 6.02
N VAL A 67 -11.46 -8.92 5.67
CA VAL A 67 -11.05 -9.52 4.41
C VAL A 67 -12.15 -9.20 3.39
N TYR A 68 -11.81 -8.43 2.36
CA TYR A 68 -12.77 -7.99 1.32
C TYR A 68 -13.06 -9.11 0.33
N ASN A 69 -14.21 -9.06 -0.35
CA ASN A 69 -14.44 -9.93 -1.50
C ASN A 69 -13.55 -9.51 -2.68
N PHE A 70 -13.18 -10.46 -3.53
CA PHE A 70 -12.29 -10.17 -4.67
C PHE A 70 -12.81 -9.01 -5.54
N VAL A 71 -14.11 -8.97 -5.80
CA VAL A 71 -14.74 -7.94 -6.64
C VAL A 71 -14.68 -6.53 -6.03
N GLU A 72 -14.46 -6.42 -4.72
CA GLU A 72 -14.38 -5.16 -3.99
C GLU A 72 -12.92 -4.63 -3.92
N LEU A 73 -11.91 -5.49 -4.09
CA LEU A 73 -10.51 -5.16 -3.82
C LEU A 73 -10.03 -3.92 -4.59
N ASN A 74 -10.35 -3.80 -5.87
CA ASN A 74 -9.92 -2.63 -6.66
C ASN A 74 -10.55 -1.32 -6.18
N CYS A 75 -11.83 -1.35 -5.82
CA CYS A 75 -12.53 -0.20 -5.28
C CYS A 75 -12.01 0.19 -3.90
N GLU A 76 -11.86 -0.78 -3.00
CA GLU A 76 -11.37 -0.55 -1.64
C GLU A 76 -9.88 -0.13 -1.62
N TRP A 77 -9.07 -0.68 -2.53
CA TRP A 77 -7.71 -0.20 -2.75
C TRP A 77 -7.68 1.28 -3.10
N THR A 78 -8.47 1.70 -4.08
CA THR A 78 -8.55 3.11 -4.50
C THR A 78 -9.04 4.02 -3.37
N LYS A 79 -10.04 3.59 -2.62
CA LYS A 79 -10.57 4.34 -1.46
C LYS A 79 -9.53 4.50 -0.34
N SER A 80 -8.73 3.46 -0.08
CA SER A 80 -7.70 3.52 0.96
C SER A 80 -6.48 4.34 0.55
N LEU A 81 -6.20 4.41 -0.76
CA LEU A 81 -5.09 5.17 -1.34
C LEU A 81 -5.38 6.68 -1.39
N GLN A 82 -6.60 7.08 -1.73
CA GLN A 82 -6.96 8.47 -1.98
C GLN A 82 -6.65 9.42 -0.80
N PRO A 83 -6.92 9.08 0.46
CA PRO A 83 -6.53 9.93 1.60
C PRO A 83 -5.02 10.19 1.66
N TRP A 84 -4.18 9.22 1.29
CA TRP A 84 -2.73 9.38 1.23
C TRP A 84 -2.29 10.36 0.17
N ILE A 85 -2.83 10.24 -1.05
CA ILE A 85 -2.57 11.19 -2.14
C ILE A 85 -2.96 12.61 -1.71
N THR A 86 -4.16 12.76 -1.13
CA THR A 86 -4.64 14.06 -0.64
C THR A 86 -3.73 14.62 0.46
N TYR A 87 -3.38 13.82 1.46
CA TYR A 87 -2.52 14.23 2.56
C TYR A 87 -1.13 14.67 2.07
N ILE A 88 -0.46 13.83 1.27
CA ILE A 88 0.88 14.13 0.73
C ILE A 88 0.85 15.40 -0.13
N THR A 89 -0.18 15.56 -0.97
CA THR A 89 -0.30 16.74 -1.84
C THR A 89 -0.51 18.04 -1.06
N ALA A 90 -1.22 17.98 0.07
CA ALA A 90 -1.54 19.14 0.90
C ALA A 90 -0.44 19.49 1.91
N SER A 91 0.50 18.58 2.18
CA SER A 91 1.53 18.75 3.21
C SER A 91 2.79 19.41 2.65
N THR A 92 3.44 20.20 3.50
CA THR A 92 4.80 20.70 3.27
C THR A 92 5.86 19.63 3.58
N ASP A 93 7.08 19.79 3.09
CA ASP A 93 8.21 18.91 3.40
C ASP A 93 8.50 18.88 4.92
N GLU A 94 8.26 19.98 5.62
CA GLU A 94 8.42 20.06 7.08
C GLU A 94 7.36 19.22 7.80
N GLU A 95 6.08 19.32 7.41
CA GLU A 95 5.00 18.50 7.98
C GLU A 95 5.21 17.02 7.71
N LEU A 96 5.64 16.65 6.49
CA LEU A 96 5.95 15.26 6.13
C LEU A 96 7.16 14.71 6.93
N SER A 97 8.05 15.58 7.40
CA SER A 97 9.26 15.22 8.16
C SER A 97 9.09 15.38 9.68
N SER A 98 7.97 15.91 10.15
CA SER A 98 7.67 16.07 11.57
C SER A 98 7.06 14.79 12.13
N GLU A 99 7.44 14.41 13.36
CA GLU A 99 6.92 13.19 13.99
C GLU A 99 5.44 13.31 14.35
N VAL A 100 4.69 12.25 14.07
CA VAL A 100 3.35 12.00 14.62
C VAL A 100 3.43 10.85 15.61
N THR A 101 2.66 10.94 16.68
CA THR A 101 2.62 9.90 17.72
C THR A 101 1.41 9.00 17.54
N PHE A 102 1.53 7.74 17.97
CA PHE A 102 0.45 6.76 17.92
C PHE A 102 0.64 5.67 18.98
N ILE A 103 -0.42 4.98 19.32
CA ILE A 103 -0.35 3.81 20.19
C ILE A 103 0.09 2.60 19.34
N GLY A 104 1.20 1.97 19.74
CA GLY A 104 1.79 0.80 19.08
C GLY A 104 1.14 -0.52 19.52
N PHE A 105 1.77 -1.63 19.13
CA PHE A 105 1.29 -2.99 19.37
C PHE A 105 1.40 -3.44 20.84
N ASP A 106 2.24 -2.78 21.61
CA ASP A 106 2.51 -3.05 23.04
C ASP A 106 1.78 -2.06 23.97
N ASP A 107 0.78 -1.33 23.43
CA ASP A 107 0.10 -0.22 24.10
C ASP A 107 1.01 0.96 24.45
N GLY A 108 2.28 0.94 24.04
CA GLY A 108 3.22 2.03 24.19
C GLY A 108 2.94 3.19 23.22
N LEU A 109 3.40 4.39 23.61
CA LEU A 109 3.39 5.56 22.73
C LEU A 109 4.62 5.52 21.83
N TRP A 110 4.39 5.52 20.52
CA TRP A 110 5.42 5.49 19.48
C TRP A 110 5.33 6.73 18.61
N ALA A 111 6.43 7.03 17.91
CA ALA A 111 6.48 8.14 16.97
C ALA A 111 7.14 7.71 15.65
N ALA A 112 6.67 8.27 14.54
CA ALA A 112 7.29 8.16 13.23
C ALA A 112 6.92 9.38 12.38
N THR A 113 7.68 9.65 11.33
CA THR A 113 7.32 10.72 10.41
C THR A 113 6.32 10.24 9.34
N PRO A 114 5.41 11.08 8.85
CA PRO A 114 4.51 10.73 7.75
C PRO A 114 5.25 10.21 6.51
N LYS A 115 6.42 10.78 6.16
CA LYS A 115 7.23 10.30 5.04
C LYS A 115 7.71 8.87 5.24
N ASP A 116 8.15 8.50 6.45
CA ASP A 116 8.64 7.15 6.74
C ASP A 116 7.50 6.14 6.73
N ILE A 117 6.32 6.54 7.23
CA ILE A 117 5.10 5.73 7.16
C ILE A 117 4.68 5.54 5.70
N ALA A 118 4.70 6.59 4.89
CA ALA A 118 4.40 6.52 3.45
C ALA A 118 5.35 5.57 2.71
N LEU A 119 6.65 5.66 2.97
CA LEU A 119 7.65 4.74 2.41
C LEU A 119 7.44 3.31 2.90
N GLN A 120 7.13 3.12 4.19
CA GLN A 120 6.81 1.81 4.74
C GLN A 120 5.63 1.15 4.01
N LEU A 121 4.57 1.89 3.69
CA LEU A 121 3.44 1.34 2.93
C LEU A 121 3.86 0.81 1.55
N ASN A 122 4.75 1.53 0.85
CA ASN A 122 5.27 1.09 -0.44
C ASN A 122 6.16 -0.16 -0.31
N TYR A 123 7.09 -0.18 0.65
CA TYR A 123 7.96 -1.35 0.88
C TYR A 123 7.17 -2.57 1.35
N HIS A 124 6.19 -2.38 2.21
CA HIS A 124 5.28 -3.41 2.68
C HIS A 124 4.45 -3.99 1.52
N SER A 125 4.01 -3.13 0.61
CA SER A 125 3.32 -3.57 -0.60
C SER A 125 4.22 -4.41 -1.51
N ILE A 126 5.49 -4.03 -1.70
CA ILE A 126 6.47 -4.83 -2.46
C ILE A 126 6.64 -6.22 -1.84
N HIS A 127 6.75 -6.30 -0.51
CA HIS A 127 6.88 -7.57 0.22
C HIS A 127 5.70 -8.51 -0.06
N HIS A 128 4.47 -8.03 0.09
CA HIS A 128 3.29 -8.87 -0.14
C HIS A 128 3.02 -9.12 -1.62
N ARG A 129 3.36 -8.21 -2.53
CA ARG A 129 3.31 -8.47 -3.97
C ARG A 129 4.19 -9.65 -4.37
N ALA A 130 5.40 -9.73 -3.84
CA ALA A 130 6.29 -10.86 -4.13
C ALA A 130 5.69 -12.20 -3.69
N GLN A 131 5.01 -12.24 -2.55
CA GLN A 131 4.28 -13.43 -2.07
C GLN A 131 3.13 -13.78 -3.03
N MET A 132 2.29 -12.80 -3.40
CA MET A 132 1.19 -13.04 -4.33
C MET A 132 1.67 -13.45 -5.72
N GLN A 133 2.75 -12.88 -6.24
CA GLN A 133 3.36 -13.31 -7.50
C GLN A 133 3.84 -14.77 -7.44
N THR A 134 4.37 -15.21 -6.30
CA THR A 134 4.76 -16.60 -6.10
C THR A 134 3.55 -17.53 -6.17
N ILE A 135 2.45 -17.17 -5.51
CA ILE A 135 1.19 -17.93 -5.53
C ILE A 135 0.62 -18.00 -6.97
N ILE A 136 0.63 -16.90 -7.69
CA ILE A 136 0.17 -16.82 -9.09
C ILE A 136 1.00 -17.77 -9.97
N ARG A 137 2.33 -17.75 -9.84
CA ARG A 137 3.23 -18.62 -10.62
C ARG A 137 3.02 -20.10 -10.28
N GLN A 138 2.82 -20.44 -9.01
CA GLN A 138 2.55 -21.81 -8.56
C GLN A 138 1.25 -22.37 -9.15
N GLN A 139 0.32 -21.52 -9.54
CA GLN A 139 -0.93 -21.91 -10.21
C GLN A 139 -0.84 -21.82 -11.75
N GLY A 140 0.37 -21.72 -12.30
CA GLY A 140 0.62 -21.80 -13.75
C GLY A 140 0.40 -20.51 -14.52
N ILE A 141 0.19 -19.39 -13.84
CA ILE A 141 0.07 -18.07 -14.48
C ILE A 141 1.40 -17.32 -14.37
N GLU A 142 1.90 -16.79 -15.49
CA GLU A 142 3.11 -15.98 -15.49
C GLU A 142 2.81 -14.58 -14.91
N PRO A 143 3.49 -14.17 -13.82
CA PRO A 143 3.35 -12.83 -13.27
C PRO A 143 3.90 -11.76 -14.22
N ASP A 144 3.36 -10.55 -14.13
CA ASP A 144 3.89 -9.40 -14.86
C ASP A 144 5.25 -8.94 -14.29
N PHE A 145 6.07 -8.34 -15.15
CA PHE A 145 7.22 -7.57 -14.72
C PHE A 145 6.74 -6.26 -14.07
N ILE A 146 6.95 -6.12 -12.78
CA ILE A 146 6.45 -4.99 -11.98
C ILE A 146 7.55 -4.25 -11.19
N ASP A 147 8.82 -4.44 -11.55
CA ASP A 147 9.91 -3.74 -10.89
C ASP A 147 9.81 -2.23 -11.10
N TYR A 148 10.12 -1.46 -10.07
CA TYR A 148 10.04 0.00 -10.10
C TYR A 148 10.79 0.61 -11.29
N ILE A 149 11.99 0.09 -11.61
CA ILE A 149 12.78 0.58 -12.72
C ILE A 149 12.07 0.49 -14.07
N GLY A 150 11.15 -0.49 -14.22
CA GLY A 150 10.32 -0.64 -15.41
C GLY A 150 9.43 0.56 -15.73
N THR A 151 9.16 1.40 -14.73
CA THR A 151 8.42 2.66 -14.89
C THR A 151 9.29 3.86 -15.25
N LYS A 152 10.61 3.70 -15.23
CA LYS A 152 11.59 4.80 -15.34
C LYS A 152 12.44 4.78 -16.58
N TYR A 153 12.80 3.60 -17.10
CA TYR A 153 13.61 3.51 -18.31
C TYR A 153 12.75 3.56 -19.57
N ARG A 154 13.37 4.00 -20.64
CA ARG A 154 12.78 4.01 -21.98
C ARG A 154 13.77 3.46 -23.02
N LYS A 155 13.25 2.81 -24.03
CA LYS A 155 14.08 2.39 -25.18
C LYS A 155 14.49 3.63 -25.99
N LEU A 156 15.76 3.72 -26.39
CA LEU A 156 16.29 4.83 -27.17
C LEU A 156 16.40 4.53 -28.67
N SER A 157 16.42 3.24 -29.03
CA SER A 157 16.50 2.78 -30.43
C SER A 157 15.86 1.39 -30.58
#